data_624ae5ae09310f2ca99fd73e10b79d35
#
_entry.id   624ae5ae09310f2ca99fd73e10b79d35
#
_cell.length_a   1.000
_cell.length_b   1.000
_cell.length_c   1.000
_cell.angle_alpha   90.00
_cell.angle_beta   90.00
_cell.angle_gamma   90.00
#
_symmetry.space_group_name_H-M   'P 1'
#
loop_
_entity.id
_entity.type
_entity.pdbx_description
1 polymer ?
#
loop_
_entity_poly.entity_id
_entity_poly.type
_entity_poly.pdbx_seq_one_letter_code
_entity_poly.pdbx_strand_id
1 'polypeptide(L)'
;MFVSYDGGETWNGIWSYEKGGDPENNFTLDISNAPWLDWQGQLKPGWWMTGVAINPFNPDEVLYTTGATIFGTTNLSKIKEEPVNIEVRAMGVEMTAIFDFVAPLDNGEGTPELYSTMGDLYGFRHDDVT
;
A
#
# COMPACT_ATOMS: atom_id res chain seq x y z
N MET A 1 -6.97 -7.02 8.68
CA MET A 1 -5.87 -8.01 8.83
C MET A 1 -5.78 -8.44 10.27
N PHE A 2 -5.54 -9.74 10.52
CA PHE A 2 -5.48 -10.31 11.85
C PHE A 2 -4.23 -11.19 11.96
N VAL A 3 -3.69 -11.32 13.15
CA VAL A 3 -2.54 -12.17 13.47
C VAL A 3 -2.85 -13.07 14.66
N SER A 4 -2.39 -14.32 14.60
CA SER A 4 -2.44 -15.29 15.68
C SER A 4 -1.02 -15.66 16.09
N TYR A 5 -0.80 -15.85 17.40
CA TYR A 5 0.49 -16.30 18.00
C TYR A 5 0.37 -17.64 18.72
N ASP A 6 -0.79 -18.27 18.64
CA ASP A 6 -1.15 -19.51 19.34
C ASP A 6 -1.75 -20.57 18.42
N GLY A 7 -1.34 -20.53 17.14
CA GLY A 7 -1.81 -21.51 16.15
C GLY A 7 -3.25 -21.31 15.70
N GLY A 8 -3.82 -20.13 15.91
CA GLY A 8 -5.17 -19.79 15.46
C GLY A 8 -6.23 -19.91 16.56
N GLU A 9 -5.83 -20.14 17.82
CA GLU A 9 -6.77 -20.19 18.94
C GLU A 9 -7.30 -18.79 19.27
N THR A 10 -6.43 -17.76 19.21
CA THR A 10 -6.82 -16.35 19.36
C THR A 10 -6.29 -15.50 18.20
N TRP A 11 -6.99 -14.42 17.90
CA TRP A 11 -6.64 -13.50 16.81
C TRP A 11 -6.62 -12.07 17.30
N ASN A 12 -5.58 -11.32 16.91
CA ASN A 12 -5.43 -9.91 17.20
C ASN A 12 -5.62 -9.12 15.91
N GLY A 13 -6.47 -8.08 15.95
CA GLY A 13 -6.66 -7.18 14.83
C GLY A 13 -5.48 -6.25 14.66
N ILE A 14 -4.89 -6.19 13.47
CA ILE A 14 -3.94 -5.15 13.09
C ILE A 14 -4.74 -3.95 12.59
N TRP A 15 -5.65 -4.20 11.66
CA TRP A 15 -6.63 -3.25 11.20
C TRP A 15 -7.87 -3.97 10.68
N SER A 16 -9.02 -3.32 10.81
CA SER A 16 -10.29 -3.74 10.22
C SER A 16 -11.07 -2.51 9.75
N TYR A 17 -11.94 -2.70 8.78
CA TYR A 17 -12.91 -1.70 8.42
C TYR A 17 -14.23 -2.06 9.11
N GLU A 18 -14.69 -1.22 10.01
CA GLU A 18 -16.08 -1.29 10.44
C GLU A 18 -16.98 -0.84 9.29
N LYS A 19 -18.21 -1.35 9.27
CA LYS A 19 -19.18 -1.05 8.21
C LYS A 19 -19.53 0.44 8.23
N GLY A 20 -18.82 1.21 7.37
CA GLY A 20 -18.97 2.67 7.24
C GLY A 20 -18.06 3.51 8.13
N GLY A 21 -17.02 2.93 8.75
CA GLY A 21 -16.07 3.64 9.61
C GLY A 21 -14.63 3.58 9.12
N ASP A 22 -13.78 4.36 9.76
CA ASP A 22 -12.33 4.26 9.62
C ASP A 22 -11.82 2.93 10.18
N PRO A 23 -10.68 2.39 9.67
CA PRO A 23 -10.10 1.18 10.22
C PRO A 23 -9.75 1.36 11.69
N GLU A 24 -9.94 0.31 12.50
CA GLU A 24 -9.40 0.30 13.86
C GLU A 24 -7.89 0.50 13.83
N ASN A 25 -7.43 1.56 14.51
CA ASN A 25 -6.05 2.02 14.44
C ASN A 25 -5.15 1.29 15.43
N ASN A 26 -4.81 0.05 15.13
CA ASN A 26 -3.70 -0.64 15.80
C ASN A 26 -2.46 -0.67 14.91
N PHE A 27 -2.31 0.35 14.07
CA PHE A 27 -1.20 0.50 13.14
C PHE A 27 -0.89 1.98 12.88
N THR A 28 0.32 2.24 12.40
CA THR A 28 0.71 3.47 11.70
C THR A 28 0.94 3.15 10.22
N LEU A 29 0.73 4.12 9.34
CA LEU A 29 0.94 3.96 7.90
C LEU A 29 1.92 5.02 7.40
N ASP A 30 3.06 4.57 6.89
CA ASP A 30 4.03 5.43 6.22
C ASP A 30 3.93 5.25 4.70
N ILE A 31 3.47 6.31 4.04
CA ILE A 31 3.38 6.42 2.58
C ILE A 31 4.34 7.48 2.03
N SER A 32 5.35 7.89 2.79
CA SER A 32 6.28 8.96 2.38
C SER A 32 6.98 8.67 1.05
N ASN A 33 7.23 7.39 0.76
CA ASN A 33 7.81 6.92 -0.50
C ASN A 33 6.79 6.79 -1.66
N ALA A 34 5.50 6.96 -1.37
CA ALA A 34 4.41 6.85 -2.35
C ALA A 34 3.27 7.81 -2.01
N PRO A 35 3.52 9.14 -2.05
CA PRO A 35 2.56 10.14 -1.60
C PRO A 35 1.25 10.16 -2.37
N TRP A 36 1.20 9.56 -3.56
CA TRP A 36 -0.03 9.38 -4.33
C TRP A 36 -1.01 8.39 -3.68
N LEU A 37 -0.59 7.64 -2.65
CA LEU A 37 -1.45 6.77 -1.85
C LEU A 37 -2.19 7.51 -0.74
N ASP A 38 -2.07 8.83 -0.68
CA ASP A 38 -2.91 9.66 0.20
C ASP A 38 -4.34 9.76 -0.34
N TRP A 39 -5.25 9.07 0.29
CA TRP A 39 -6.67 9.07 -0.03
C TRP A 39 -7.40 10.21 0.70
N GLN A 40 -6.97 11.44 0.49
CA GLN A 40 -7.55 12.63 1.11
C GLN A 40 -7.48 12.58 2.66
N GLY A 41 -6.34 12.14 3.18
CA GLY A 41 -6.11 12.01 4.62
C GLY A 41 -6.69 10.75 5.25
N GLN A 42 -7.28 9.84 4.48
CA GLN A 42 -7.76 8.56 4.99
C GLN A 42 -6.64 7.51 4.96
N LEU A 43 -6.38 6.88 6.10
CA LEU A 43 -5.47 5.75 6.18
C LEU A 43 -6.10 4.52 5.51
N LYS A 44 -5.52 4.07 4.40
CA LYS A 44 -5.96 2.86 3.69
C LYS A 44 -4.81 1.87 3.61
N PRO A 45 -4.66 0.99 4.62
CA PRO A 45 -3.58 -0.01 4.63
C PRO A 45 -3.75 -1.10 3.56
N GLY A 46 -4.80 -1.06 2.79
CA GLY A 46 -4.98 -1.87 1.61
C GLY A 46 -6.38 -2.44 1.42
N TRP A 47 -6.63 -2.86 0.20
CA TRP A 47 -7.81 -3.60 -0.26
C TRP A 47 -7.35 -4.63 -1.29
N TRP A 48 -8.19 -5.63 -1.58
CA TRP A 48 -7.86 -6.72 -2.50
C TRP A 48 -6.51 -7.36 -2.17
N MET A 49 -6.37 -7.75 -0.92
CA MET A 49 -5.18 -8.46 -0.45
C MET A 49 -5.16 -9.85 -1.04
N THR A 50 -4.16 -10.16 -1.87
CA THR A 50 -4.04 -11.42 -2.58
C THR A 50 -2.87 -12.28 -2.12
N GLY A 51 -1.93 -11.69 -1.40
CA GLY A 51 -0.76 -12.40 -0.91
C GLY A 51 -0.25 -11.83 0.39
N VAL A 52 0.26 -12.71 1.24
CA VAL A 52 1.00 -12.38 2.44
C VAL A 52 2.21 -13.31 2.55
N ALA A 53 3.34 -12.77 2.93
CA ALA A 53 4.58 -13.52 3.16
C ALA A 53 5.20 -13.06 4.48
N ILE A 54 5.54 -14.02 5.32
CA ILE A 54 6.25 -13.79 6.57
C ILE A 54 7.68 -14.28 6.37
N ASN A 55 8.67 -13.47 6.76
CA ASN A 55 10.06 -13.89 6.70
C ASN A 55 10.30 -15.03 7.71
N PRO A 56 10.69 -16.23 7.25
CA PRO A 56 10.86 -17.38 8.14
C PRO A 56 12.02 -17.22 9.12
N PHE A 57 12.92 -16.27 8.87
CA PHE A 57 14.07 -15.98 9.73
C PHE A 57 13.83 -14.82 10.69
N ASN A 58 12.79 -14.01 10.41
CA ASN A 58 12.37 -12.89 11.24
C ASN A 58 10.85 -12.72 11.17
N PRO A 59 10.09 -13.29 12.11
CA PRO A 59 8.63 -13.25 12.08
C PRO A 59 8.01 -11.85 12.22
N ASP A 60 8.81 -10.86 12.61
CA ASP A 60 8.39 -9.47 12.64
C ASP A 60 8.28 -8.85 11.24
N GLU A 61 9.01 -9.42 10.28
CA GLU A 61 9.03 -8.93 8.91
C GLU A 61 7.96 -9.64 8.07
N VAL A 62 6.99 -8.86 7.64
CA VAL A 62 5.86 -9.31 6.83
C VAL A 62 5.68 -8.39 5.65
N LEU A 63 5.44 -8.98 4.48
CA LEU A 63 5.01 -8.27 3.27
C LEU A 63 3.60 -8.74 2.91
N TYR A 64 2.78 -7.83 2.40
CA TYR A 64 1.49 -8.17 1.82
C TYR A 64 1.16 -7.30 0.61
N THR A 65 0.44 -7.90 -0.33
CA THR A 65 0.05 -7.25 -1.59
C THR A 65 -1.36 -6.70 -1.50
N THR A 66 -1.59 -5.58 -2.14
CA THR A 66 -2.90 -4.91 -2.20
C THR A 66 -3.22 -4.51 -3.64
N GLY A 67 -4.40 -3.96 -3.89
CA GLY A 67 -4.74 -3.37 -5.19
C GLY A 67 -3.93 -2.14 -5.55
N ALA A 68 -3.23 -1.53 -4.61
CA ALA A 68 -2.47 -0.31 -4.83
C ALA A 68 -0.95 -0.52 -4.83
N THR A 69 -0.44 -1.36 -3.95
CA THR A 69 1.02 -1.52 -3.76
C THR A 69 1.35 -2.74 -2.88
N ILE A 70 2.64 -2.91 -2.61
CA ILE A 70 3.14 -3.85 -1.60
C ILE A 70 3.42 -3.05 -0.33
N PHE A 71 2.75 -3.44 0.74
CA PHE A 71 3.04 -2.95 2.09
C PHE A 71 3.82 -3.98 2.89
N GLY A 72 4.46 -3.52 3.94
CA GLY A 72 5.15 -4.39 4.88
C GLY A 72 5.32 -3.78 6.25
N THR A 73 5.75 -4.61 7.17
CA THR A 73 6.10 -4.22 8.54
C THR A 73 7.34 -4.97 9.00
N THR A 74 8.00 -4.46 10.04
CA THR A 74 9.14 -5.09 10.72
C THR A 74 8.95 -5.19 12.23
N ASN A 75 7.72 -4.97 12.72
CA ASN A 75 7.41 -5.03 14.15
C ASN A 75 6.09 -5.77 14.45
N LEU A 76 5.76 -6.80 13.65
CA LEU A 76 4.49 -7.51 13.77
C LEU A 76 4.27 -8.10 15.17
N SER A 77 5.31 -8.65 15.82
CA SER A 77 5.19 -9.29 17.13
C SER A 77 4.80 -8.32 18.26
N LYS A 78 5.03 -7.03 18.03
CA LYS A 78 4.78 -5.98 19.03
C LYS A 78 3.35 -5.46 19.06
N ILE A 79 2.45 -6.03 18.29
CA ILE A 79 1.05 -5.56 18.17
C ILE A 79 0.30 -5.43 19.52
N LYS A 80 0.73 -6.14 20.54
CA LYS A 80 0.14 -6.05 21.89
C LYS A 80 0.73 -4.93 22.75
N GLU A 81 1.86 -4.36 22.32
CA GLU A 81 2.64 -3.36 23.05
C GLU A 81 2.53 -1.98 22.37
N GLU A 82 2.56 -1.96 21.06
CA GLU A 82 2.53 -0.74 20.26
C GLU A 82 1.82 -0.99 18.91
N PRO A 83 1.38 0.07 18.21
CA PRO A 83 0.83 -0.07 16.87
C PRO A 83 1.85 -0.69 15.90
N VAL A 84 1.36 -1.53 14.99
CA VAL A 84 2.19 -2.09 13.91
C VAL A 84 2.55 -1.00 12.92
N ASN A 85 3.83 -0.83 12.61
CA ASN A 85 4.29 0.14 11.63
C ASN A 85 4.19 -0.46 10.23
N ILE A 86 3.24 0.03 9.43
CA ILE A 86 3.06 -0.38 8.04
C ILE A 86 3.69 0.68 7.15
N GLU A 87 4.47 0.25 6.17
CA GLU A 87 5.13 1.12 5.21
C GLU A 87 5.08 0.55 3.79
N VAL A 88 5.25 1.42 2.79
CA VAL A 88 5.36 0.98 1.39
C VAL A 88 6.70 0.28 1.16
N ARG A 89 6.65 -0.94 0.63
CA ARG A 89 7.80 -1.80 0.32
C ARG A 89 7.94 -2.12 -1.18
N ALA A 90 7.32 -1.31 -2.02
CA ALA A 90 7.30 -1.50 -3.48
C ALA A 90 8.37 -0.67 -4.23
N MET A 91 9.42 -0.18 -3.55
CA MET A 91 10.46 0.63 -4.21
C MET A 91 11.04 -0.09 -5.42
N GLY A 92 10.83 0.51 -6.60
CA GLY A 92 11.24 -0.08 -7.90
C GLY A 92 10.34 -1.18 -8.44
N VAL A 93 9.23 -1.49 -7.75
CA VAL A 93 8.20 -2.44 -8.20
C VAL A 93 6.84 -1.86 -7.90
N GLU A 94 6.12 -1.41 -8.92
CA GLU A 94 4.75 -0.93 -8.76
C GLU A 94 3.74 -2.03 -9.12
N MET A 95 2.73 -2.20 -8.26
CA MET A 95 1.65 -3.18 -8.48
C MET A 95 0.37 -2.50 -8.95
N THR A 96 0.47 -1.63 -9.94
CA THR A 96 -0.71 -0.97 -10.50
C THR A 96 -1.16 -1.63 -11.79
N ALA A 97 -2.46 -1.76 -11.97
CA ALA A 97 -3.02 -2.19 -13.24
C ALA A 97 -3.00 -1.00 -14.21
N ILE A 98 -2.09 -1.00 -15.16
CA ILE A 98 -2.01 0.02 -16.19
C ILE A 98 -3.08 -0.29 -17.23
N PHE A 99 -3.93 0.70 -17.53
CA PHE A 99 -4.98 0.58 -18.54
C PHE A 99 -4.56 1.11 -19.89
N ASP A 100 -3.87 2.26 -19.91
CA ASP A 100 -3.50 2.91 -21.16
C ASP A 100 -2.35 3.90 -20.98
N PHE A 101 -1.71 4.22 -22.10
CA PHE A 101 -0.71 5.28 -22.24
C PHE A 101 -1.12 6.24 -23.35
N VAL A 102 -1.00 7.52 -23.08
CA VAL A 102 -1.26 8.57 -24.08
C VAL A 102 -0.05 9.49 -24.17
N ALA A 103 0.62 9.50 -25.31
CA ALA A 103 1.59 10.52 -25.66
C ALA A 103 0.84 11.66 -26.35
N PRO A 104 0.67 12.83 -25.73
CA PRO A 104 -0.01 13.96 -26.36
C PRO A 104 0.82 14.48 -27.52
N LEU A 105 0.15 15.05 -28.50
CA LEU A 105 0.85 15.83 -29.52
C LEU A 105 1.52 17.02 -28.81
N ASP A 106 2.73 17.35 -29.26
CA ASP A 106 3.43 18.53 -28.75
C ASP A 106 2.60 19.78 -29.04
N ASN A 107 2.10 20.41 -27.98
CA ASN A 107 1.30 21.62 -28.04
C ASN A 107 2.05 22.82 -27.43
N GLY A 108 3.36 22.69 -27.24
CA GLY A 108 4.22 23.75 -26.70
C GLY A 108 4.71 23.50 -25.27
N GLU A 109 5.28 24.53 -24.66
CA GLU A 109 5.89 24.46 -23.34
C GLU A 109 4.90 23.94 -22.28
N GLY A 110 5.34 22.96 -21.51
CA GLY A 110 4.54 22.33 -20.46
C GLY A 110 3.69 21.13 -20.91
N THR A 111 3.76 20.73 -22.17
CA THR A 111 3.15 19.47 -22.63
C THR A 111 3.99 18.29 -22.07
N PRO A 112 3.41 17.36 -21.32
CA PRO A 112 4.15 16.19 -20.83
C PRO A 112 4.45 15.22 -21.97
N GLU A 113 5.46 14.40 -21.80
CA GLU A 113 5.81 13.36 -22.79
C GLU A 113 4.80 12.21 -22.80
N LEU A 114 4.23 11.90 -21.61
CA LEU A 114 3.30 10.78 -21.49
C LEU A 114 2.31 11.01 -20.35
N TYR A 115 1.10 10.48 -20.54
CA TYR A 115 0.17 10.19 -19.45
C TYR A 115 -0.02 8.68 -19.34
N SER A 116 -0.02 8.14 -18.12
CA SER A 116 -0.45 6.78 -17.83
C SER A 116 -1.76 6.80 -17.05
N THR A 117 -2.68 5.89 -17.39
CA THR A 117 -3.93 5.69 -16.64
C THR A 117 -3.90 4.34 -15.95
N MET A 118 -4.36 4.31 -14.71
CA MET A 118 -4.22 3.13 -13.85
C MET A 118 -5.52 2.83 -13.12
N GLY A 119 -5.74 1.55 -12.84
CA GLY A 119 -6.77 1.13 -11.91
C GLY A 119 -6.38 1.54 -10.49
N ASP A 120 -7.39 1.92 -9.71
CA ASP A 120 -7.31 2.26 -8.29
C ASP A 120 -6.50 3.53 -7.94
N LEU A 121 -5.61 4.02 -8.80
CA LEU A 121 -4.70 5.13 -8.53
C LEU A 121 -4.84 6.32 -9.50
N TYR A 122 -5.87 6.37 -10.32
CA TYR A 122 -6.11 7.41 -11.35
C TYR A 122 -5.10 7.38 -12.50
N GLY A 123 -3.90 7.93 -12.33
CA GLY A 123 -2.84 7.98 -13.34
C GLY A 123 -1.76 8.99 -13.01
N PHE A 124 -0.72 8.99 -13.84
CA PHE A 124 0.42 9.90 -13.68
C PHE A 124 0.64 10.72 -14.96
N ARG A 125 1.13 11.91 -14.74
CA ARG A 125 1.73 12.75 -15.74
C ARG A 125 3.24 12.54 -15.70
N HIS A 126 3.83 12.25 -16.85
CA HIS A 126 5.27 12.08 -17.00
C HIS A 126 5.80 13.25 -17.84
N ASP A 127 6.60 14.10 -17.23
CA ASP A 127 7.23 15.23 -17.91
C ASP A 127 8.56 14.83 -18.55
N ASP A 128 9.13 13.72 -18.13
CA ASP A 128 10.35 13.11 -18.64
C ASP A 128 10.23 11.59 -18.49
N VAL A 129 10.48 10.83 -19.55
CA VAL A 129 10.40 9.35 -19.57
C VAL A 129 11.76 8.69 -19.85
N THR A 130 12.87 9.46 -19.81
CA THR A 130 14.24 8.96 -20.04
C THR A 130 14.97 8.58 -18.74
#